data_14ac8609cfc9c0392d06ad7120888e3a
#
_entry.id   14ac8609cfc9c0392d06ad7120888e3a
#
_cell.length_a   1.000
_cell.length_b   1.000
_cell.length_c   1.000
_cell.angle_alpha   90.00
_cell.angle_beta   90.00
_cell.angle_gamma   90.00
#
_symmetry.space_group_name_H-M   'P 1'
#
loop_
_entity.id
_entity.type
_entity.pdbx_description
1 polymer ?
#
loop_
_entity_poly.entity_id
_entity_poly.type
_entity_poly.pdbx_seq_one_letter_code
_entity_poly.pdbx_strand_id
1 'polypeptide(L)' 'MTGLIVNRIKAIREQRMAQSSNPEHWTQEGLARRLGVTRQTVISIEKGTYNPTLFLAFKLARAFEMRIEEIFEYRDE' A
#
# COMPACT_ATOMS: atom_id res chain seq x y z
N MET A 1 -0.33 23.30 12.59
CA MET A 1 -0.96 22.62 11.43
C MET A 1 -0.92 21.13 11.63
N THR A 2 -2.05 20.49 11.52
CA THR A 2 -2.13 19.05 11.67
C THR A 2 -2.76 18.45 10.42
N GLY A 3 -2.32 17.25 10.11
CA GLY A 3 -2.86 16.52 8.99
C GLY A 3 -2.44 15.08 9.08
N LEU A 4 -3.07 14.23 8.32
CA LEU A 4 -2.72 12.83 8.29
C LEU A 4 -2.89 12.25 6.89
N ILE A 5 -2.18 11.17 6.65
CA ILE A 5 -2.29 10.43 5.40
C ILE A 5 -3.11 9.18 5.69
N VAL A 6 -4.17 9.00 4.92
CA VAL A 6 -4.98 7.79 4.96
C VAL A 6 -4.67 7.00 3.69
N ASN A 7 -4.59 5.69 3.79
CA ASN A 7 -4.32 4.89 2.60
C ASN A 7 -5.35 3.79 2.44
N ARG A 8 -5.45 3.30 1.20
CA ARG A 8 -6.37 2.23 0.83
C ARG A 8 -5.63 0.96 0.44
N ILE A 9 -4.39 0.82 0.89
CA ILE A 9 -3.53 -0.28 0.44
C ILE A 9 -4.16 -1.64 0.75
N LYS A 10 -4.65 -1.81 1.98
CA LYS A 10 -5.23 -3.09 2.37
C LYS A 10 -6.46 -3.43 1.51
N ALA A 11 -7.33 -2.46 1.30
CA ALA A 11 -8.55 -2.68 0.51
C ALA A 11 -8.20 -3.02 -0.94
N ILE A 12 -7.26 -2.29 -1.53
CA ILE A 12 -6.85 -2.54 -2.91
C ILE A 12 -6.19 -3.90 -3.01
N ARG A 13 -5.30 -4.21 -2.07
CA ARG A 13 -4.57 -5.48 -2.07
C ARG A 13 -5.54 -6.66 -1.97
N GLU A 14 -6.50 -6.58 -1.06
CA GLU A 14 -7.48 -7.65 -0.88
C GLU A 14 -8.37 -7.82 -2.10
N GLN A 15 -8.74 -6.71 -2.73
CA GLN A 15 -9.52 -6.76 -3.94
C GLN A 15 -8.76 -7.44 -5.07
N ARG A 16 -7.49 -7.06 -5.24
CA ARG A 16 -6.64 -7.67 -6.27
C ARG A 16 -6.42 -9.15 -6.00
N MET A 17 -6.26 -9.51 -4.72
CA MET A 17 -6.09 -10.91 -4.34
C MET A 17 -7.30 -11.74 -4.72
N ALA A 18 -8.49 -11.20 -4.50
CA ALA A 18 -9.74 -11.91 -4.81
C ALA A 18 -9.95 -12.09 -6.31
N GLN A 19 -9.39 -11.20 -7.12
CA GLN A 19 -9.59 -11.21 -8.57
C GLN A 19 -8.45 -11.89 -9.32
N SER A 20 -7.36 -12.23 -8.64
CA SER A 20 -6.15 -12.69 -9.30
C SER A 20 -6.15 -14.21 -9.45
N SER A 21 -5.60 -14.66 -10.58
CA SER A 21 -5.30 -16.10 -10.76
C SER A 21 -4.06 -16.49 -9.95
N ASN A 22 -3.40 -15.53 -9.33
CA ASN A 22 -2.16 -15.73 -8.59
C ASN A 22 -2.24 -14.97 -7.28
N PRO A 23 -3.15 -15.37 -6.37
CA PRO A 23 -3.45 -14.58 -5.18
C PRO A 23 -2.27 -14.38 -4.23
N GLU A 24 -1.29 -15.27 -4.26
CA GLU A 24 -0.13 -15.12 -3.37
C GLU A 24 0.70 -13.88 -3.71
N HIS A 25 0.58 -13.33 -4.92
CA HIS A 25 1.23 -12.06 -5.26
C HIS A 25 0.66 -10.88 -4.46
N TRP A 26 -0.56 -11.04 -3.97
CA TRP A 26 -1.28 -9.96 -3.32
C TRP A 26 -1.44 -10.16 -1.81
N THR A 27 -0.78 -11.18 -1.24
CA THR A 27 -0.69 -11.27 0.22
C THR A 27 0.26 -10.19 0.72
N GLN A 28 0.22 -9.92 2.02
CA GLN A 28 1.17 -8.97 2.60
C GLN A 28 2.61 -9.38 2.30
N GLU A 29 2.89 -10.67 2.40
CA GLU A 29 4.22 -11.19 2.11
C GLU A 29 4.58 -11.02 0.64
N GLY A 30 3.66 -11.35 -0.26
CA GLY A 30 3.91 -11.24 -1.69
C GLY A 30 4.12 -9.81 -2.13
N LEU A 31 3.28 -8.90 -1.62
CA LEU A 31 3.43 -7.48 -1.93
C LEU A 31 4.76 -6.95 -1.39
N ALA A 32 5.10 -7.30 -0.14
CA ALA A 32 6.35 -6.87 0.47
C ALA A 32 7.55 -7.30 -0.38
N ARG A 33 7.54 -8.54 -0.83
CA ARG A 33 8.64 -9.05 -1.67
C ARG A 33 8.77 -8.25 -2.95
N ARG A 34 7.65 -7.93 -3.58
CA ARG A 34 7.66 -7.17 -4.83
C ARG A 34 8.12 -5.73 -4.61
N LEU A 35 7.85 -5.17 -3.43
CA LEU A 35 8.27 -3.81 -3.11
C LEU A 35 9.71 -3.76 -2.59
N GLY A 36 10.28 -4.91 -2.25
CA GLY A 36 11.63 -4.94 -1.67
C GLY A 36 11.67 -4.50 -0.22
N VAL A 37 10.59 -4.72 0.52
CA VAL A 37 10.51 -4.38 1.95
C VAL A 37 10.08 -5.62 2.72
N THR A 38 10.06 -5.51 4.07
CA THR A 38 9.61 -6.60 4.90
C THR A 38 8.08 -6.62 4.98
N ARG A 39 7.53 -7.78 5.31
CA ARG A 39 6.11 -7.90 5.55
C ARG A 39 5.64 -6.94 6.65
N GLN A 40 6.49 -6.77 7.70
CA GLN A 40 6.14 -5.87 8.79
C GLN A 40 5.98 -4.44 8.31
N THR A 41 6.76 -4.02 7.33
CA THR A 41 6.61 -2.69 6.73
C THR A 41 5.24 -2.55 6.08
N VAL A 42 4.80 -3.56 5.33
CA VAL A 42 3.47 -3.51 4.71
C VAL A 42 2.39 -3.44 5.78
N ILE A 43 2.50 -4.26 6.83
CA ILE A 43 1.54 -4.25 7.94
C ILE A 43 1.47 -2.86 8.57
N SER A 44 2.62 -2.25 8.83
CA SER A 44 2.67 -0.94 9.49
C SER A 44 2.07 0.15 8.62
N ILE A 45 2.32 0.10 7.31
CA ILE A 45 1.72 1.07 6.40
C ILE A 45 0.20 0.90 6.38
N GLU A 46 -0.29 -0.33 6.28
CA GLU A 46 -1.73 -0.59 6.22
C GLU A 46 -2.43 -0.13 7.49
N LYS A 47 -1.76 -0.24 8.64
CA LYS A 47 -2.31 0.22 9.91
C LYS A 47 -2.24 1.73 10.08
N GLY A 48 -1.49 2.41 9.24
CA GLY A 48 -1.30 3.85 9.36
C GLY A 48 -0.28 4.26 10.39
N THR A 49 0.51 3.30 10.92
CA THR A 49 1.53 3.62 11.92
C THR A 49 2.86 3.99 11.28
N TYR A 50 2.98 3.87 9.98
CA TYR A 50 4.18 4.23 9.24
C TYR A 50 3.78 4.77 7.89
N ASN A 51 4.21 5.99 7.58
CA ASN A 51 3.99 6.59 6.27
C ASN A 51 5.17 6.22 5.37
N PRO A 52 4.91 5.69 4.18
CA PRO A 52 6.00 5.30 3.30
C PRO A 52 6.76 6.53 2.80
N THR A 53 8.02 6.30 2.46
CA THR A 53 8.80 7.32 1.77
C THR A 53 8.15 7.59 0.40
N LEU A 54 8.50 8.72 -0.20
CA LEU A 54 8.02 9.03 -1.53
C LEU A 54 8.43 7.93 -2.52
N PHE A 55 9.65 7.43 -2.39
CA PHE A 55 10.13 6.35 -3.25
C PHE A 55 9.23 5.13 -3.14
N LEU A 56 8.91 4.72 -1.92
CA LEU A 56 8.07 3.54 -1.70
C LEU A 56 6.64 3.80 -2.17
N ALA A 57 6.14 5.02 -2.00
CA ALA A 57 4.80 5.37 -2.49
C ALA A 57 4.71 5.20 -4.00
N PHE A 58 5.74 5.61 -4.73
CA PHE A 58 5.76 5.42 -6.18
C PHE A 58 5.84 3.95 -6.54
N LYS A 59 6.61 3.15 -5.79
CA LYS A 59 6.66 1.70 -6.04
C LYS A 59 5.29 1.06 -5.82
N LEU A 60 4.58 1.50 -4.79
CA LEU A 60 3.22 1.01 -4.55
C LEU A 60 2.29 1.37 -5.71
N ALA A 61 2.38 2.61 -6.18
CA ALA A 61 1.56 3.05 -7.30
C ALA A 61 1.83 2.20 -8.54
N ARG A 62 3.09 1.90 -8.80
CA ARG A 62 3.47 1.07 -9.94
C ARG A 62 2.95 -0.36 -9.75
N ALA A 63 3.06 -0.91 -8.55
CA ALA A 63 2.62 -2.27 -8.28
C ALA A 63 1.11 -2.40 -8.47
N PHE A 64 0.35 -1.40 -8.04
CA PHE A 64 -1.10 -1.40 -8.20
C PHE A 64 -1.56 -0.87 -9.55
N GLU A 65 -0.67 -0.27 -10.34
CA GLU A 65 -1.02 0.39 -11.60
C GLU A 65 -2.08 1.46 -11.38
N MET A 66 -1.86 2.25 -10.33
CA MET A 66 -2.76 3.32 -9.91
C MET A 66 -1.94 4.57 -9.64
N ARG A 67 -2.60 5.71 -9.59
CA ARG A 67 -1.94 6.95 -9.21
C ARG A 67 -1.83 7.03 -7.70
N ILE A 68 -0.83 7.75 -7.22
CA ILE A 68 -0.59 7.89 -5.78
C ILE A 68 -1.85 8.42 -5.08
N GLU A 69 -2.52 9.40 -5.67
CA GLU A 69 -3.70 10.00 -5.04
C GLU A 69 -4.90 9.08 -5.05
N GLU A 70 -4.85 7.97 -5.77
CA GLU A 70 -5.89 6.95 -5.70
C GLU A 70 -5.64 5.98 -4.54
N ILE A 71 -4.42 5.96 -4.04
CA ILE A 71 -4.00 5.05 -2.95
C ILE A 71 -3.94 5.80 -1.62
N PHE A 72 -3.45 7.02 -1.65
CA PHE A 72 -3.23 7.84 -0.47
C PHE A 72 -4.08 9.10 -0.52
N GLU A 73 -4.54 9.51 0.65
CA GLU A 73 -5.33 10.73 0.76
C GLU A 73 -4.79 11.55 1.92
N TYR A 74 -4.54 12.83 1.69
CA TYR A 74 -4.18 13.74 2.77
C TYR A 74 -5.45 14.36 3.34
N ARG A 75 -5.57 14.34 4.64
CA ARG A 75 -6.70 14.96 5.34
C ARG A 75 -6.20 15.95 6.36
N ASP A 76 -6.81 17.13 6.34
CA ASP A 76 -6.62 18.10 7.41
C ASP A 76 -7.46 17.71 8.60
N GLU A 77 -6.95 18.03 9.78
CA GLU A 77 -7.73 17.80 11.01
C GLU A 77 -8.21 19.10 11.61
#